data_a6e2ac6c078c44e77d826f582e5c9ac4
#
_entry.id   a6e2ac6c078c44e77d826f582e5c9ac4
#
_cell.length_a   1.000
_cell.length_b   1.000
_cell.length_c   1.000
_cell.angle_alpha   90.00
_cell.angle_beta   90.00
_cell.angle_gamma   90.00
#
_symmetry.space_group_name_H-M   'P 1'
#
loop_
_entity.id
_entity.type
_entity.pdbx_description
1 polymer ?
#
loop_
_entity_poly.entity_id
_entity_poly.type
_entity_poly.pdbx_seq_one_letter_code
_entity_poly.pdbx_strand_id
1 'polypeptide(L)'
;LVLVMFIVLLLTILGVTVLSATIGGARRTETRENDVQSLHLAQKSIDEAIAYITADLNQKIQVSSNTTQAQFDQEIETFLRGLNSNKGAFVTDTSLQGASNEITGITLDGSSTSSKHVVTIKANATVNGVLRTLQQKVVITTFPDFLNYSLGSEGTIYLNGAPYIQGNIYAGNQLKVSQVAKYRHNADLEKRSLFPLVDGEAHIQSMNDLLYSRTGDIFEKVPTIDDADYSSLDNRVKTIVEKAKIKKKTTFVQVNVEDSFLDKVAEASGSAGNKKVFSDRYYGETGSNSSEEPIARGTRLINTLQQPGGISTLWMPMLEDFEDIATGDTDEEKEQEKHRLFEEAKLSLKQNLERLERSTIFIGNLKLDGVMLNQIRDTSKLNLSTGAHWLIVNGDLTIDSYSTAIVQSNILVTGNLYIRGKAEFDSTMFVLGKTDIVDATISGIPTAGSGSKELVLISKGAILINRVEEFKNEATRLRAFFYTDSTAELYGVGSIFSLDGGFFAKGDLIINAVVGKVKKETGSANFNFDIQTEVESPRFIVNYNEQVFEDQNVGLPRVNQININVGPIELLSTGN
;
A
#
# COMPACT_ATOMS: atom_id res chain seq x y z
N LEU A 1 -88.32 -28.11 3.83
CA LEU A 1 -87.55 -27.89 5.08
C LEU A 1 -86.09 -28.49 4.97
N VAL A 2 -85.94 -29.79 4.58
CA VAL A 2 -84.64 -30.48 4.49
C VAL A 2 -83.70 -29.79 3.46
N LEU A 3 -84.19 -29.38 2.32
CA LEU A 3 -83.37 -28.68 1.30
C LEU A 3 -82.81 -27.37 1.79
N VAL A 4 -83.62 -26.59 2.53
CA VAL A 4 -83.19 -25.29 3.11
C VAL A 4 -82.14 -25.52 4.19
N MET A 5 -82.31 -26.53 5.04
CA MET A 5 -81.29 -26.89 6.04
C MET A 5 -79.98 -27.30 5.37
N PHE A 6 -80.01 -28.03 4.26
CA PHE A 6 -78.86 -28.46 3.51
C PHE A 6 -78.10 -27.26 2.88
N ILE A 7 -78.84 -26.30 2.30
CA ILE A 7 -78.29 -25.06 1.72
C ILE A 7 -77.65 -24.23 2.83
N VAL A 8 -78.29 -24.08 3.99
CA VAL A 8 -77.73 -23.34 5.13
C VAL A 8 -76.47 -24.01 5.65
N LEU A 9 -76.48 -25.36 5.75
CA LEU A 9 -75.27 -26.10 6.14
C LEU A 9 -74.10 -25.91 5.15
N LEU A 10 -74.36 -25.98 3.84
CA LEU A 10 -73.35 -25.74 2.82
C LEU A 10 -72.80 -24.31 2.87
N LEU A 11 -73.66 -23.31 3.02
CA LEU A 11 -73.25 -21.91 3.16
C LEU A 11 -72.42 -21.67 4.43
N THR A 12 -72.76 -22.36 5.53
CA THR A 12 -71.99 -22.25 6.78
C THR A 12 -70.61 -22.88 6.63
N ILE A 13 -70.53 -24.03 6.01
CA ILE A 13 -69.21 -24.70 5.74
C ILE A 13 -68.39 -23.80 4.81
N LEU A 14 -68.95 -23.27 3.75
CA LEU A 14 -68.27 -22.36 2.84
C LEU A 14 -67.80 -21.10 3.56
N GLY A 15 -68.64 -20.49 4.40
CA GLY A 15 -68.28 -19.33 5.20
C GLY A 15 -67.14 -19.58 6.17
N VAL A 16 -67.17 -20.72 6.87
CA VAL A 16 -66.07 -21.11 7.78
C VAL A 16 -64.76 -21.37 7.02
N THR A 17 -64.84 -21.97 5.82
CA THR A 17 -63.67 -22.26 4.99
C THR A 17 -63.01 -20.96 4.48
N VAL A 18 -63.82 -20.00 3.98
CA VAL A 18 -63.36 -18.70 3.54
C VAL A 18 -62.75 -17.92 4.71
N LEU A 19 -63.42 -17.91 5.87
CA LEU A 19 -62.91 -17.22 7.05
C LEU A 19 -61.58 -17.82 7.53
N SER A 20 -61.45 -19.15 7.55
CA SER A 20 -60.19 -19.83 7.89
C SER A 20 -59.07 -19.53 6.93
N ALA A 21 -59.38 -19.47 5.62
CA ALA A 21 -58.37 -19.12 4.59
C ALA A 21 -57.93 -17.65 4.75
N THR A 22 -58.87 -16.73 5.05
CA THR A 22 -58.58 -15.31 5.27
C THR A 22 -57.74 -15.09 6.52
N ILE A 23 -58.05 -15.74 7.62
CA ILE A 23 -57.29 -15.69 8.86
C ILE A 23 -55.86 -16.29 8.64
N GLY A 24 -55.78 -17.43 7.92
CA GLY A 24 -54.52 -18.02 7.55
C GLY A 24 -53.66 -17.12 6.66
N GLY A 25 -54.29 -16.41 5.72
CA GLY A 25 -53.63 -15.42 4.88
C GLY A 25 -53.10 -14.22 5.69
N ALA A 26 -53.96 -13.65 6.58
CA ALA A 26 -53.59 -12.56 7.44
C ALA A 26 -52.39 -12.91 8.36
N ARG A 27 -52.44 -14.07 9.00
CA ARG A 27 -51.32 -14.56 9.84
C ARG A 27 -50.01 -14.72 9.06
N ARG A 28 -50.06 -15.23 7.82
CA ARG A 28 -48.88 -15.36 6.98
C ARG A 28 -48.28 -14.00 6.60
N THR A 29 -49.14 -13.02 6.32
CA THR A 29 -48.74 -11.65 6.01
C THR A 29 -48.07 -10.99 7.22
N GLU A 30 -48.69 -11.10 8.39
CA GLU A 30 -48.17 -10.61 9.66
C GLU A 30 -46.81 -11.26 10.01
N THR A 31 -46.70 -12.58 9.84
CA THR A 31 -45.43 -13.26 10.07
C THR A 31 -44.32 -12.78 9.12
N ARG A 32 -44.64 -12.54 7.83
CA ARG A 32 -43.68 -11.99 6.86
C ARG A 32 -43.29 -10.56 7.21
N GLU A 33 -44.23 -9.74 7.64
CA GLU A 33 -43.94 -8.38 8.08
C GLU A 33 -43.02 -8.37 9.30
N ASN A 34 -43.32 -9.18 10.32
CA ASN A 34 -42.50 -9.34 11.51
C ASN A 34 -41.10 -9.90 11.16
N ASP A 35 -41.03 -10.76 10.17
CA ASP A 35 -39.77 -11.31 9.65
C ASP A 35 -38.88 -10.20 9.03
N VAL A 36 -39.45 -9.39 8.15
CA VAL A 36 -38.72 -8.27 7.52
C VAL A 36 -38.32 -7.23 8.56
N GLN A 37 -39.21 -6.91 9.51
CA GLN A 37 -38.91 -5.97 10.57
C GLN A 37 -37.80 -6.47 11.51
N SER A 38 -37.78 -7.77 11.85
CA SER A 38 -36.72 -8.33 12.68
C SER A 38 -35.37 -8.34 11.94
N LEU A 39 -35.35 -8.61 10.62
CA LEU A 39 -34.14 -8.49 9.81
C LEU A 39 -33.59 -7.05 9.80
N HIS A 40 -34.45 -6.07 9.53
CA HIS A 40 -34.02 -4.66 9.54
C HIS A 40 -33.54 -4.20 10.91
N LEU A 41 -34.17 -4.67 11.97
CA LEU A 41 -33.79 -4.31 13.33
C LEU A 41 -32.43 -4.95 13.72
N ALA A 42 -32.17 -6.19 13.32
CA ALA A 42 -30.88 -6.83 13.50
C ALA A 42 -29.79 -6.13 12.69
N GLN A 43 -30.06 -5.74 11.43
CA GLN A 43 -29.14 -4.96 10.60
C GLN A 43 -28.84 -3.61 11.25
N LYS A 44 -29.86 -2.88 11.71
CA LYS A 44 -29.67 -1.60 12.41
C LYS A 44 -28.71 -1.76 13.60
N SER A 45 -28.84 -2.82 14.39
CA SER A 45 -27.94 -3.06 15.54
C SER A 45 -26.50 -3.26 15.11
N ILE A 46 -26.26 -3.98 14.01
CA ILE A 46 -24.91 -4.15 13.46
C ILE A 46 -24.34 -2.81 12.97
N ASP A 47 -25.13 -2.04 12.21
CA ASP A 47 -24.72 -0.73 11.68
C ASP A 47 -24.36 0.25 12.80
N GLU A 48 -25.12 0.27 13.89
CA GLU A 48 -24.85 1.09 15.07
C GLU A 48 -23.58 0.64 15.81
N ALA A 49 -23.35 -0.67 15.94
CA ALA A 49 -22.11 -1.19 16.51
C ALA A 49 -20.90 -0.80 15.66
N ILE A 50 -21.00 -0.89 14.34
CA ILE A 50 -19.94 -0.47 13.42
C ILE A 50 -19.68 1.03 13.55
N ALA A 51 -20.74 1.84 13.60
CA ALA A 51 -20.61 3.29 13.76
C ALA A 51 -19.93 3.67 15.08
N TYR A 52 -20.30 3.00 16.17
CA TYR A 52 -19.64 3.20 17.47
C TYR A 52 -18.16 2.84 17.43
N ILE A 53 -17.83 1.64 16.92
CA ILE A 53 -16.43 1.17 16.77
C ILE A 53 -15.65 2.19 15.94
N THR A 54 -16.23 2.67 14.84
CA THR A 54 -15.61 3.66 13.95
C THR A 54 -15.32 4.97 14.67
N ALA A 55 -16.30 5.47 15.42
CA ALA A 55 -16.17 6.73 16.14
C ALA A 55 -15.10 6.65 17.25
N ASP A 56 -15.08 5.58 18.04
CA ASP A 56 -14.11 5.40 19.13
C ASP A 56 -12.70 5.19 18.59
N LEU A 57 -12.54 4.40 17.53
CA LEU A 57 -11.24 4.21 16.89
C LEU A 57 -10.70 5.50 16.27
N ASN A 58 -11.54 6.30 15.59
CA ASN A 58 -11.12 7.59 15.05
C ASN A 58 -10.74 8.59 16.16
N GLN A 59 -11.41 8.56 17.30
CA GLN A 59 -11.04 9.38 18.46
C GLN A 59 -9.67 8.95 19.01
N LYS A 60 -9.39 7.66 19.10
CA LYS A 60 -8.09 7.13 19.55
C LYS A 60 -6.95 7.55 18.61
N ILE A 61 -7.16 7.54 17.29
CA ILE A 61 -6.17 8.03 16.32
C ILE A 61 -5.81 9.49 16.57
N GLN A 62 -6.78 10.35 16.79
CA GLN A 62 -6.51 11.77 17.04
C GLN A 62 -5.67 11.98 18.30
N VAL A 63 -5.85 11.15 19.32
CA VAL A 63 -5.07 11.19 20.56
C VAL A 63 -3.68 10.57 20.40
N SER A 64 -3.55 9.61 19.49
CA SER A 64 -2.32 8.81 19.31
C SER A 64 -1.25 9.48 18.44
N SER A 65 -1.36 10.77 18.12
CA SER A 65 -0.35 11.50 17.33
C SER A 65 1.08 11.43 17.93
N ASN A 66 1.18 11.11 19.21
CA ASN A 66 2.44 11.00 19.93
C ASN A 66 2.94 9.55 20.11
N THR A 67 2.18 8.54 19.65
CA THR A 67 2.56 7.13 19.73
C THR A 67 3.05 6.61 18.39
N THR A 68 3.86 5.55 18.39
CA THR A 68 4.28 4.87 17.16
C THR A 68 3.17 3.99 16.63
N GLN A 69 3.29 3.56 15.35
CA GLN A 69 2.32 2.66 14.72
C GLN A 69 2.16 1.35 15.52
N ALA A 70 3.27 0.76 15.97
CA ALA A 70 3.23 -0.49 16.75
C ALA A 70 2.45 -0.35 18.08
N GLN A 71 2.63 0.76 18.78
CA GLN A 71 1.86 1.04 20.01
C GLN A 71 0.39 1.26 19.70
N PHE A 72 0.09 1.98 18.62
CA PHE A 72 -1.27 2.22 18.18
C PHE A 72 -1.99 0.92 17.79
N ASP A 73 -1.33 0.02 17.05
CA ASP A 73 -1.89 -1.30 16.68
C ASP A 73 -2.20 -2.12 17.94
N GLN A 74 -1.34 -2.07 18.95
CA GLN A 74 -1.58 -2.74 20.24
C GLN A 74 -2.78 -2.17 20.99
N GLU A 75 -2.95 -0.84 20.96
CA GLU A 75 -4.12 -0.17 21.55
C GLU A 75 -5.42 -0.57 20.83
N ILE A 76 -5.41 -0.65 19.50
CA ILE A 76 -6.55 -1.14 18.70
C ILE A 76 -6.89 -2.57 19.09
N GLU A 77 -5.91 -3.47 19.11
CA GLU A 77 -6.14 -4.87 19.46
C GLU A 77 -6.73 -5.01 20.86
N THR A 78 -6.19 -4.27 21.83
CA THR A 78 -6.69 -4.24 23.22
C THR A 78 -8.15 -3.76 23.27
N PHE A 79 -8.47 -2.69 22.55
CA PHE A 79 -9.83 -2.18 22.43
C PHE A 79 -10.78 -3.21 21.81
N LEU A 80 -10.40 -3.81 20.67
CA LEU A 80 -11.25 -4.77 19.97
C LEU A 80 -11.50 -6.04 20.81
N ARG A 81 -10.50 -6.52 21.54
CA ARG A 81 -10.68 -7.64 22.48
C ARG A 81 -11.63 -7.29 23.64
N GLY A 82 -11.67 -6.03 24.05
CA GLY A 82 -12.57 -5.52 25.10
C GLY A 82 -14.03 -5.36 24.66
N LEU A 83 -14.31 -5.27 23.36
CA LEU A 83 -15.67 -4.98 22.85
C LEU A 83 -16.72 -6.01 23.28
N ASN A 84 -16.37 -7.29 23.29
CA ASN A 84 -17.30 -8.35 23.65
C ASN A 84 -17.78 -8.26 25.12
N SER A 85 -16.95 -7.72 26.00
CA SER A 85 -17.30 -7.47 27.40
C SER A 85 -18.25 -6.28 27.56
N ASN A 86 -18.23 -5.34 26.62
CA ASN A 86 -19.00 -4.10 26.62
C ASN A 86 -20.17 -4.11 25.62
N LYS A 87 -20.55 -5.26 25.09
CA LYS A 87 -21.58 -5.40 24.05
C LYS A 87 -22.95 -4.79 24.40
N GLY A 88 -23.26 -4.64 25.67
CA GLY A 88 -24.47 -3.96 26.13
C GLY A 88 -24.51 -2.45 25.82
N ALA A 89 -23.36 -1.81 25.58
CA ALA A 89 -23.27 -0.40 25.21
C ALA A 89 -23.76 -0.11 23.78
N PHE A 90 -23.93 -1.15 22.95
CA PHE A 90 -24.40 -1.04 21.56
C PHE A 90 -25.90 -1.28 21.41
N VAL A 91 -26.63 -1.46 22.51
CA VAL A 91 -28.09 -1.68 22.46
C VAL A 91 -28.77 -0.33 22.33
N THR A 92 -29.46 -0.13 21.23
CA THR A 92 -30.34 1.03 21.08
C THR A 92 -31.77 0.65 21.47
N ASP A 93 -32.42 1.52 22.25
CA ASP A 93 -33.81 1.38 22.56
C ASP A 93 -34.66 1.31 21.28
N THR A 94 -35.45 0.27 21.18
CA THR A 94 -36.43 0.16 20.10
C THR A 94 -37.71 0.87 20.51
N SER A 95 -38.14 1.83 19.71
CA SER A 95 -39.49 2.46 19.88
C SER A 95 -40.62 1.56 19.42
N LEU A 96 -40.31 0.37 18.90
CA LEU A 96 -41.31 -0.60 18.40
C LEU A 96 -41.80 -1.47 19.56
N GLN A 97 -43.11 -1.42 19.81
CA GLN A 97 -43.74 -2.25 20.82
C GLN A 97 -43.67 -3.74 20.43
N GLY A 98 -43.22 -4.60 21.32
CA GLY A 98 -43.07 -6.03 21.05
C GLY A 98 -41.79 -6.40 20.27
N ALA A 99 -40.86 -5.44 20.12
CA ALA A 99 -39.59 -5.66 19.49
C ALA A 99 -38.42 -5.58 20.49
N SER A 100 -37.39 -6.34 20.26
CA SER A 100 -36.11 -6.29 20.98
C SER A 100 -34.94 -6.56 20.03
N ASN A 101 -33.81 -5.97 20.30
CA ASN A 101 -32.57 -6.20 19.58
C ASN A 101 -31.38 -6.21 20.53
N GLU A 102 -30.37 -6.99 20.19
CA GLU A 102 -29.14 -7.07 20.97
C GLU A 102 -27.94 -7.47 20.10
N ILE A 103 -26.78 -7.02 20.48
CA ILE A 103 -25.52 -7.57 19.99
C ILE A 103 -25.18 -8.81 20.83
N THR A 104 -25.23 -9.99 20.22
CA THR A 104 -24.97 -11.25 20.91
C THR A 104 -23.48 -11.58 21.00
N GLY A 105 -22.67 -11.10 20.07
CA GLY A 105 -21.23 -11.31 20.10
C GLY A 105 -20.46 -10.37 19.19
N ILE A 106 -19.28 -9.95 19.68
CA ILE A 106 -18.25 -9.26 18.90
C ILE A 106 -16.97 -10.05 19.14
N THR A 107 -16.49 -10.72 18.09
CA THR A 107 -15.33 -11.61 18.20
C THR A 107 -14.26 -11.21 17.21
N LEU A 108 -13.02 -11.12 17.70
CA LEU A 108 -11.84 -10.95 16.86
C LEU A 108 -11.47 -12.31 16.26
N ASP A 109 -11.35 -12.37 14.95
CA ASP A 109 -10.99 -13.59 14.22
C ASP A 109 -9.50 -13.92 14.45
N GLY A 110 -9.17 -15.21 14.50
CA GLY A 110 -7.79 -15.69 14.62
C GLY A 110 -6.91 -15.40 13.41
N SER A 111 -7.49 -14.96 12.29
CA SER A 111 -6.76 -14.47 11.11
C SER A 111 -6.28 -13.01 11.24
N SER A 112 -6.55 -12.35 12.38
CA SER A 112 -6.11 -10.99 12.63
C SER A 112 -4.58 -10.91 12.77
N THR A 113 -3.98 -9.93 12.09
CA THR A 113 -2.57 -9.55 12.23
C THR A 113 -2.46 -8.25 13.03
N SER A 114 -1.24 -7.78 13.33
CA SER A 114 -1.03 -6.53 14.07
C SER A 114 -1.70 -5.32 13.43
N SER A 115 -1.79 -5.29 12.10
CA SER A 115 -2.30 -4.13 11.35
C SER A 115 -3.60 -4.40 10.58
N LYS A 116 -4.14 -5.63 10.64
CA LYS A 116 -5.40 -6.03 10.00
C LYS A 116 -6.20 -6.89 10.98
N HIS A 117 -7.29 -6.36 11.44
CA HIS A 117 -8.17 -7.04 12.39
C HIS A 117 -9.49 -7.41 11.72
N VAL A 118 -9.84 -8.67 11.78
CA VAL A 118 -11.13 -9.17 11.29
C VAL A 118 -12.05 -9.36 12.49
N VAL A 119 -13.12 -8.56 12.53
CA VAL A 119 -14.10 -8.59 13.61
C VAL A 119 -15.40 -9.15 13.08
N THR A 120 -15.95 -10.17 13.74
CA THR A 120 -17.28 -10.71 13.43
C THR A 120 -18.28 -10.20 14.46
N ILE A 121 -19.29 -9.46 13.98
CA ILE A 121 -20.38 -8.91 14.78
C ILE A 121 -21.62 -9.75 14.55
N LYS A 122 -22.27 -10.21 15.64
CA LYS A 122 -23.53 -10.94 15.60
C LYS A 122 -24.61 -10.17 16.33
N ALA A 123 -25.78 -10.04 15.72
CA ALA A 123 -26.94 -9.39 16.29
C ALA A 123 -28.16 -10.29 16.21
N ASN A 124 -28.96 -10.26 17.25
CA ASN A 124 -30.29 -10.83 17.30
C ASN A 124 -31.33 -9.71 17.31
N ALA A 125 -32.43 -9.91 16.63
CA ALA A 125 -33.62 -9.08 16.81
C ALA A 125 -34.87 -9.95 16.79
N THR A 126 -35.83 -9.62 17.65
CA THR A 126 -37.12 -10.28 17.76
C THR A 126 -38.23 -9.24 17.59
N VAL A 127 -39.20 -9.54 16.73
CA VAL A 127 -40.42 -8.75 16.56
C VAL A 127 -41.62 -9.67 16.67
N ASN A 128 -42.48 -9.44 17.65
CA ASN A 128 -43.67 -10.25 17.91
C ASN A 128 -43.39 -11.79 17.94
N GLY A 129 -42.23 -12.17 18.52
CA GLY A 129 -41.80 -13.57 18.64
C GLY A 129 -41.05 -14.13 17.42
N VAL A 130 -40.89 -13.38 16.34
CA VAL A 130 -40.09 -13.79 15.18
C VAL A 130 -38.64 -13.36 15.39
N LEU A 131 -37.75 -14.31 15.66
CA LEU A 131 -36.31 -14.09 15.86
C LEU A 131 -35.54 -14.17 14.54
N ARG A 132 -34.64 -13.23 14.30
CA ARG A 132 -33.62 -13.26 13.25
C ARG A 132 -32.25 -12.97 13.82
N THR A 133 -31.28 -13.76 13.36
CA THR A 133 -29.87 -13.60 13.72
C THR A 133 -29.09 -13.25 12.48
N LEU A 134 -28.42 -12.11 12.51
CA LEU A 134 -27.50 -11.68 11.46
C LEU A 134 -26.06 -11.70 11.97
N GLN A 135 -25.15 -11.97 11.06
CA GLN A 135 -23.73 -11.72 11.31
C GLN A 135 -23.11 -10.93 10.16
N GLN A 136 -22.08 -10.17 10.49
CA GLN A 136 -21.30 -9.41 9.51
C GLN A 136 -19.84 -9.40 9.91
N LYS A 137 -18.97 -9.64 8.92
CA LYS A 137 -17.53 -9.49 9.10
C LYS A 137 -17.13 -8.06 8.74
N VAL A 138 -16.33 -7.47 9.59
CA VAL A 138 -15.78 -6.12 9.43
C VAL A 138 -14.26 -6.24 9.47
N VAL A 139 -13.60 -5.78 8.43
CA VAL A 139 -12.14 -5.73 8.37
C VAL A 139 -11.71 -4.31 8.75
N ILE A 140 -11.00 -4.21 9.86
CA ILE A 140 -10.44 -2.97 10.40
C ILE A 140 -8.94 -3.01 10.11
N THR A 141 -8.43 -2.04 9.38
CA THR A 141 -7.02 -1.99 9.02
C THR A 141 -6.45 -0.59 9.21
N THR A 142 -5.22 -0.54 9.68
CA THR A 142 -4.39 0.66 9.72
C THR A 142 -3.60 0.85 8.43
N PHE A 143 -3.87 0.03 7.40
CA PHE A 143 -3.28 0.19 6.09
C PHE A 143 -3.96 1.30 5.29
N PRO A 144 -3.19 2.07 4.53
CA PRO A 144 -3.73 3.07 3.61
C PRO A 144 -4.63 2.45 2.53
N ASP A 145 -5.69 3.16 2.16
CA ASP A 145 -6.63 2.71 1.10
C ASP A 145 -5.96 2.47 -0.26
N PHE A 146 -4.86 3.17 -0.54
CA PHE A 146 -4.17 3.01 -1.81
C PHE A 146 -3.59 1.61 -2.01
N LEU A 147 -3.40 0.85 -0.92
CA LEU A 147 -2.94 -0.54 -0.97
C LEU A 147 -3.96 -1.50 -1.61
N ASN A 148 -5.19 -1.07 -1.83
CA ASN A 148 -6.22 -1.84 -2.53
C ASN A 148 -6.12 -1.74 -4.06
N TYR A 149 -5.13 -0.98 -4.56
CA TYR A 149 -4.97 -0.73 -6.00
C TYR A 149 -3.61 -1.22 -6.49
N SER A 150 -3.60 -1.77 -7.69
CA SER A 150 -2.36 -2.09 -8.40
C SER A 150 -1.63 -0.83 -8.84
N LEU A 151 -2.39 0.18 -9.27
CA LEU A 151 -1.89 1.51 -9.60
C LEU A 151 -2.84 2.56 -9.06
N GLY A 152 -2.28 3.62 -8.51
CA GLY A 152 -3.09 4.73 -8.01
C GLY A 152 -2.40 6.08 -8.09
N SER A 153 -3.21 7.13 -8.17
CA SER A 153 -2.76 8.51 -8.07
C SER A 153 -3.88 9.37 -7.48
N GLU A 154 -3.54 10.31 -6.58
CA GLU A 154 -4.47 11.38 -6.22
C GLU A 154 -4.56 12.46 -7.32
N GLY A 155 -3.54 12.55 -8.18
CA GLY A 155 -3.49 13.37 -9.38
C GLY A 155 -4.03 12.63 -10.61
N THR A 156 -3.37 12.84 -11.75
CA THR A 156 -3.71 12.22 -13.02
C THR A 156 -2.89 10.94 -13.24
N ILE A 157 -3.54 9.88 -13.72
CA ILE A 157 -2.84 8.72 -14.24
C ILE A 157 -2.74 8.84 -15.76
N TYR A 158 -1.52 8.75 -16.29
CA TYR A 158 -1.23 8.66 -17.71
C TYR A 158 -0.78 7.24 -18.04
N LEU A 159 -1.59 6.50 -18.79
CA LEU A 159 -1.25 5.18 -19.33
C LEU A 159 -0.94 5.34 -20.81
N ASN A 160 0.32 5.53 -21.13
CA ASN A 160 0.81 5.81 -22.47
C ASN A 160 1.35 4.54 -23.11
N GLY A 161 0.79 4.18 -24.28
CA GLY A 161 1.10 2.94 -24.97
C GLY A 161 0.39 1.74 -24.33
N ALA A 162 1.06 0.62 -24.19
CA ALA A 162 0.46 -0.67 -23.87
C ALA A 162 0.94 -1.31 -22.55
N PRO A 163 0.87 -0.65 -21.41
CA PRO A 163 1.05 -1.33 -20.14
C PRO A 163 -0.09 -2.34 -19.91
N TYR A 164 0.22 -3.44 -19.23
CA TYR A 164 -0.77 -4.43 -18.80
C TYR A 164 -0.91 -4.38 -17.27
N ILE A 165 -2.11 -4.06 -16.81
CA ILE A 165 -2.41 -3.90 -15.40
C ILE A 165 -3.45 -4.93 -14.98
N GLN A 166 -3.07 -5.83 -14.07
CA GLN A 166 -3.93 -6.82 -13.45
C GLN A 166 -4.24 -6.34 -12.02
N GLY A 167 -5.46 -5.85 -11.84
CA GLY A 167 -5.97 -5.29 -10.60
C GLY A 167 -6.59 -3.91 -10.79
N ASN A 168 -7.15 -3.39 -9.73
CA ASN A 168 -7.88 -2.11 -9.75
C ASN A 168 -6.91 -0.93 -9.88
N ILE A 169 -7.36 0.12 -10.59
CA ILE A 169 -6.64 1.39 -10.67
C ILE A 169 -7.49 2.52 -10.06
N TYR A 170 -6.83 3.54 -9.51
CA TYR A 170 -7.49 4.71 -8.93
C TYR A 170 -6.89 6.01 -9.45
N ALA A 171 -7.70 6.83 -10.12
CA ALA A 171 -7.34 8.17 -10.57
C ALA A 171 -8.15 9.23 -9.80
N GLY A 172 -7.46 10.02 -8.97
CA GLY A 172 -8.07 11.06 -8.14
C GLY A 172 -8.45 12.32 -8.90
N ASN A 173 -7.83 12.57 -10.06
CA ASN A 173 -8.16 13.66 -10.97
C ASN A 173 -8.62 13.08 -12.31
N GLN A 174 -7.72 12.72 -13.22
CA GLN A 174 -8.06 12.20 -14.54
C GLN A 174 -7.36 10.86 -14.81
N LEU A 175 -8.03 10.00 -15.58
CA LEU A 175 -7.42 8.83 -16.21
C LEU A 175 -7.25 9.12 -17.71
N LYS A 176 -6.00 9.24 -18.14
CA LYS A 176 -5.64 9.50 -19.54
C LYS A 176 -5.00 8.26 -20.14
N VAL A 177 -5.58 7.74 -21.21
CA VAL A 177 -5.09 6.55 -21.91
C VAL A 177 -4.69 6.91 -23.33
N SER A 178 -3.52 6.45 -23.76
CA SER A 178 -3.00 6.72 -25.09
C SER A 178 -2.39 5.46 -25.71
N GLN A 179 -2.45 5.32 -27.03
CA GLN A 179 -1.71 4.29 -27.73
C GLN A 179 -0.26 4.69 -28.07
N VAL A 180 0.18 5.87 -27.67
CA VAL A 180 1.53 6.40 -27.93
C VAL A 180 2.31 6.45 -26.63
N ALA A 181 3.41 5.69 -26.55
CA ALA A 181 4.36 5.74 -25.44
C ALA A 181 5.41 6.82 -25.72
N LYS A 182 5.71 7.63 -24.70
CA LYS A 182 6.79 8.61 -24.73
C LYS A 182 8.02 8.02 -24.05
N TYR A 183 9.20 8.37 -24.52
CA TYR A 183 10.45 7.95 -23.90
C TYR A 183 11.59 8.87 -24.24
N ARG A 184 12.63 8.86 -23.41
CA ARG A 184 13.80 9.72 -23.56
C ARG A 184 15.04 8.88 -23.89
N HIS A 185 15.61 9.12 -25.09
CA HIS A 185 16.86 8.52 -25.51
C HIS A 185 17.60 9.52 -26.40
N ASN A 186 18.55 10.28 -25.83
CA ASN A 186 19.22 11.44 -26.45
C ASN A 186 18.28 12.59 -26.89
N ALA A 187 17.00 12.34 -27.07
CA ALA A 187 15.93 13.27 -27.37
C ALA A 187 14.61 12.71 -26.83
N ASP A 188 13.60 13.55 -26.71
CA ASP A 188 12.24 13.10 -26.42
C ASP A 188 11.66 12.46 -27.69
N LEU A 189 11.27 11.21 -27.59
CA LEU A 189 10.80 10.35 -28.67
C LEU A 189 9.44 9.76 -28.33
N GLU A 190 8.72 9.36 -29.36
CA GLU A 190 7.42 8.75 -29.26
C GLU A 190 7.36 7.42 -30.04
N LYS A 191 6.68 6.45 -29.49
CA LYS A 191 6.41 5.18 -30.19
C LYS A 191 4.95 4.82 -30.09
N ARG A 192 4.31 4.67 -31.23
CA ARG A 192 2.96 4.14 -31.32
C ARG A 192 2.98 2.65 -30.97
N SER A 193 2.05 2.25 -30.12
CA SER A 193 1.83 0.88 -29.67
C SER A 193 0.32 0.58 -29.65
N LEU A 194 -0.15 -0.21 -28.70
CA LEU A 194 -1.58 -0.43 -28.46
C LEU A 194 -2.04 0.46 -27.30
N PHE A 195 -3.34 0.53 -27.07
CA PHE A 195 -3.88 1.09 -25.84
C PHE A 195 -3.54 0.20 -24.63
N PRO A 196 -3.55 0.74 -23.40
CA PRO A 196 -3.33 -0.04 -22.19
C PRO A 196 -4.39 -1.14 -22.04
N LEU A 197 -3.97 -2.25 -21.44
CA LEU A 197 -4.87 -3.31 -21.02
C LEU A 197 -5.03 -3.28 -19.51
N VAL A 198 -6.26 -3.06 -19.04
CA VAL A 198 -6.60 -3.03 -17.61
C VAL A 198 -7.55 -4.19 -17.32
N ASP A 199 -7.06 -5.15 -16.53
CA ASP A 199 -7.85 -6.28 -16.06
C ASP A 199 -8.25 -6.10 -14.60
N GLY A 200 -9.12 -5.13 -14.36
CA GLY A 200 -9.62 -4.71 -13.08
C GLY A 200 -10.56 -3.52 -13.24
N GLU A 201 -11.07 -3.01 -12.13
CA GLU A 201 -11.92 -1.81 -12.14
C GLU A 201 -11.07 -0.54 -12.27
N ALA A 202 -11.56 0.43 -13.07
CA ALA A 202 -10.99 1.77 -13.16
C ALA A 202 -11.80 2.73 -12.28
N HIS A 203 -11.30 3.07 -11.12
CA HIS A 203 -11.94 4.01 -10.20
C HIS A 203 -11.59 5.44 -10.57
N ILE A 204 -12.59 6.23 -10.96
CA ILE A 204 -12.49 7.61 -11.42
C ILE A 204 -13.49 8.51 -10.70
N GLN A 205 -13.30 9.82 -10.73
CA GLN A 205 -14.21 10.76 -10.06
C GLN A 205 -15.51 10.98 -10.85
N SER A 206 -15.42 10.97 -12.19
CA SER A 206 -16.51 11.16 -13.14
C SER A 206 -16.14 10.52 -14.48
N MET A 207 -17.12 10.12 -15.28
CA MET A 207 -16.87 9.67 -16.66
C MET A 207 -16.25 10.76 -17.54
N ASN A 208 -16.42 12.05 -17.20
CA ASN A 208 -15.75 13.15 -17.88
C ASN A 208 -14.23 13.20 -17.63
N ASP A 209 -13.74 12.48 -16.64
CA ASP A 209 -12.32 12.43 -16.25
C ASP A 209 -11.59 11.26 -16.91
N LEU A 210 -12.30 10.44 -17.69
CA LEU A 210 -11.71 9.40 -18.55
C LEU A 210 -11.49 9.97 -19.95
N LEU A 211 -10.22 10.12 -20.30
CA LEU A 211 -9.79 10.71 -21.57
C LEU A 211 -8.94 9.71 -22.37
N TYR A 212 -9.02 9.75 -23.68
CA TYR A 212 -8.20 8.92 -24.56
C TYR A 212 -7.53 9.75 -25.67
N SER A 213 -6.41 9.22 -26.18
CA SER A 213 -5.68 9.85 -27.29
C SER A 213 -5.15 8.78 -28.25
N ARG A 214 -5.33 9.01 -29.54
CA ARG A 214 -4.71 8.22 -30.61
C ARG A 214 -3.36 8.78 -31.07
N THR A 215 -3.09 10.04 -30.76
CA THR A 215 -1.87 10.75 -31.20
C THR A 215 -0.86 10.95 -30.09
N GLY A 216 -1.27 10.80 -28.80
CA GLY A 216 -0.44 11.04 -27.64
C GLY A 216 -0.54 12.44 -27.05
N ASP A 217 -0.91 13.45 -27.85
CA ASP A 217 -0.93 14.86 -27.42
C ASP A 217 -2.34 15.40 -27.19
N ILE A 218 -3.27 15.04 -28.07
CA ILE A 218 -4.66 15.52 -28.02
C ILE A 218 -5.51 14.47 -27.32
N PHE A 219 -6.04 14.81 -26.14
CA PHE A 219 -6.92 13.95 -25.36
C PHE A 219 -8.38 14.39 -25.52
N GLU A 220 -9.22 13.43 -25.86
CA GLU A 220 -10.66 13.58 -26.02
C GLU A 220 -11.39 12.81 -24.90
N LYS A 221 -12.61 13.26 -24.58
CA LYS A 221 -13.47 12.50 -23.67
C LYS A 221 -13.85 11.17 -24.30
N VAL A 222 -13.83 10.10 -23.51
CA VAL A 222 -14.29 8.82 -23.99
C VAL A 222 -15.81 8.86 -24.15
N PRO A 223 -16.35 8.49 -25.35
CA PRO A 223 -17.79 8.33 -25.55
C PRO A 223 -18.38 7.30 -24.57
N THR A 224 -19.57 7.55 -24.08
CA THR A 224 -20.32 6.61 -23.25
C THR A 224 -20.98 5.54 -24.11
N ILE A 225 -21.46 4.45 -23.49
CA ILE A 225 -22.07 3.31 -24.20
C ILE A 225 -23.27 3.74 -25.07
N ASP A 226 -23.96 4.79 -24.67
CA ASP A 226 -25.14 5.32 -25.38
C ASP A 226 -24.77 6.26 -26.55
N ASP A 227 -23.50 6.66 -26.66
CA ASP A 227 -23.04 7.56 -27.74
C ASP A 227 -22.81 6.82 -29.05
N ALA A 228 -23.16 7.45 -30.18
CA ALA A 228 -23.00 6.85 -31.50
C ALA A 228 -21.54 6.49 -31.82
N ASP A 229 -20.58 7.25 -31.31
CA ASP A 229 -19.16 7.08 -31.54
C ASP A 229 -18.53 5.97 -30.68
N TYR A 230 -19.25 5.43 -29.69
CA TYR A 230 -18.76 4.34 -28.85
C TYR A 230 -18.32 3.12 -29.66
N SER A 231 -19.07 2.78 -30.72
CA SER A 231 -18.77 1.63 -31.57
C SER A 231 -17.40 1.73 -32.25
N SER A 232 -16.91 2.95 -32.51
CA SER A 232 -15.64 3.25 -33.19
C SER A 232 -14.42 3.21 -32.26
N LEU A 233 -14.61 3.08 -30.95
CA LEU A 233 -13.53 2.98 -29.98
C LEU A 233 -12.75 1.67 -30.15
N ASP A 234 -11.46 1.73 -29.78
CA ASP A 234 -10.62 0.54 -29.60
C ASP A 234 -11.19 -0.38 -28.51
N ASN A 235 -11.09 -1.69 -28.67
CA ASN A 235 -11.65 -2.66 -27.73
C ASN A 235 -11.03 -2.56 -26.33
N ARG A 236 -9.76 -2.20 -26.22
CA ARG A 236 -9.09 -2.01 -24.91
C ARG A 236 -9.64 -0.78 -24.19
N VAL A 237 -9.94 0.30 -24.94
CA VAL A 237 -10.59 1.50 -24.38
C VAL A 237 -12.02 1.17 -23.95
N LYS A 238 -12.78 0.41 -24.77
CA LYS A 238 -14.12 -0.07 -24.39
C LYS A 238 -14.10 -0.85 -23.08
N THR A 239 -13.15 -1.77 -22.92
CA THR A 239 -13.01 -2.55 -21.67
C THR A 239 -12.78 -1.64 -20.46
N ILE A 240 -11.99 -0.57 -20.59
CA ILE A 240 -11.78 0.39 -19.50
C ILE A 240 -13.08 1.13 -19.16
N VAL A 241 -13.85 1.53 -20.18
CA VAL A 241 -15.16 2.20 -19.98
C VAL A 241 -16.16 1.29 -19.26
N GLU A 242 -16.26 0.03 -19.68
CA GLU A 242 -17.17 -0.97 -19.09
C GLU A 242 -16.83 -1.28 -17.63
N LYS A 243 -15.53 -1.27 -17.31
CA LYS A 243 -15.01 -1.50 -15.96
C LYS A 243 -14.86 -0.23 -15.12
N ALA A 244 -15.21 0.94 -15.67
CA ALA A 244 -15.12 2.22 -14.94
C ALA A 244 -16.14 2.27 -13.78
N LYS A 245 -15.67 2.70 -12.62
CA LYS A 245 -16.49 2.91 -11.42
C LYS A 245 -16.30 4.33 -10.93
N ILE A 246 -17.41 5.02 -10.68
CA ILE A 246 -17.37 6.37 -10.11
C ILE A 246 -17.18 6.23 -8.61
N LYS A 247 -15.99 6.58 -8.14
CA LYS A 247 -15.65 6.66 -6.72
C LYS A 247 -15.34 8.12 -6.38
N LYS A 248 -16.33 8.84 -5.88
CA LYS A 248 -16.15 10.22 -5.44
C LYS A 248 -15.04 10.27 -4.38
N LYS A 249 -14.24 11.31 -4.42
CA LYS A 249 -13.14 11.57 -3.48
C LYS A 249 -13.70 11.77 -2.06
N THR A 250 -14.01 10.66 -1.40
CA THR A 250 -14.25 10.66 0.05
C THR A 250 -12.90 10.41 0.70
N THR A 251 -12.47 11.29 1.58
CA THR A 251 -11.25 11.22 2.40
C THR A 251 -10.39 9.98 2.11
N PHE A 252 -9.52 10.12 1.12
CA PHE A 252 -8.50 9.11 0.87
C PHE A 252 -7.57 9.08 2.07
N VAL A 253 -7.33 7.93 2.66
CA VAL A 253 -6.41 7.81 3.79
C VAL A 253 -5.02 8.18 3.30
N GLN A 254 -4.59 9.39 3.65
CA GLN A 254 -3.30 9.92 3.22
C GLN A 254 -2.18 9.34 4.06
N VAL A 255 -1.13 8.86 3.39
CA VAL A 255 0.14 8.58 4.04
C VAL A 255 0.85 9.91 4.30
N ASN A 256 1.31 10.08 5.51
CA ASN A 256 2.26 11.12 5.84
C ASN A 256 3.66 10.50 5.87
N VAL A 257 4.43 10.67 4.78
CA VAL A 257 5.78 10.09 4.66
C VAL A 257 6.71 10.61 5.75
N GLU A 258 6.64 11.90 6.07
CA GLU A 258 7.50 12.51 7.09
C GLU A 258 7.15 12.01 8.50
N ASP A 259 5.86 11.92 8.85
CA ASP A 259 5.45 11.36 10.13
C ASP A 259 5.78 9.87 10.24
N SER A 260 5.67 9.13 9.13
CA SER A 260 6.08 7.73 9.07
C SER A 260 7.59 7.58 9.27
N PHE A 261 8.38 8.44 8.63
CA PHE A 261 9.82 8.52 8.85
C PHE A 261 10.15 8.79 10.33
N LEU A 262 9.46 9.75 10.96
CA LEU A 262 9.64 10.08 12.38
C LEU A 262 9.27 8.91 13.30
N ASP A 263 8.21 8.16 12.98
CA ASP A 263 7.85 6.93 13.70
C ASP A 263 9.02 5.94 13.71
N LYS A 264 9.59 5.69 12.51
CA LYS A 264 10.68 4.72 12.37
C LYS A 264 11.99 5.20 13.00
N VAL A 265 12.25 6.50 13.00
CA VAL A 265 13.36 7.08 13.78
C VAL A 265 13.16 6.87 15.28
N ALA A 266 11.95 7.09 15.80
CA ALA A 266 11.62 6.85 17.19
C ALA A 266 11.76 5.37 17.59
N GLU A 267 11.28 4.45 16.75
CA GLU A 267 11.46 3.00 16.91
C GLU A 267 12.95 2.63 16.92
N ALA A 268 13.72 3.12 15.94
CA ALA A 268 15.17 2.86 15.81
C ALA A 268 15.97 3.31 17.03
N SER A 269 15.55 4.41 17.67
CA SER A 269 16.20 4.96 18.87
C SER A 269 15.84 4.24 20.16
N GLY A 270 14.93 3.26 20.14
CA GLY A 270 14.36 2.64 21.33
C GLY A 270 13.46 3.58 22.16
N SER A 271 13.11 4.74 21.61
CA SER A 271 12.34 5.80 22.28
C SER A 271 10.93 5.94 21.70
N ALA A 272 10.33 4.82 21.30
CA ALA A 272 9.01 4.77 20.66
C ALA A 272 7.93 5.58 21.42
N GLY A 273 7.98 5.61 22.76
CA GLY A 273 7.05 6.40 23.58
C GLY A 273 7.26 7.92 23.55
N ASN A 274 8.29 8.43 22.88
CA ASN A 274 8.65 9.85 22.84
C ASN A 274 8.66 10.46 21.44
N LYS A 275 7.83 9.96 20.54
CA LYS A 275 7.72 10.46 19.16
C LYS A 275 7.58 11.99 19.09
N LYS A 276 6.86 12.58 20.04
CA LYS A 276 6.69 14.04 20.11
C LYS A 276 8.02 14.79 20.12
N VAL A 277 9.03 14.31 20.85
CA VAL A 277 10.35 14.94 20.89
C VAL A 277 11.01 14.96 19.50
N PHE A 278 10.87 13.89 18.73
CA PHE A 278 11.40 13.83 17.36
C PHE A 278 10.62 14.76 16.42
N SER A 279 9.30 14.82 16.56
CA SER A 279 8.45 15.73 15.81
C SER A 279 8.78 17.20 16.10
N ASP A 280 8.92 17.56 17.38
CA ASP A 280 9.29 18.93 17.79
C ASP A 280 10.68 19.32 17.27
N ARG A 281 11.63 18.39 17.24
CA ARG A 281 12.97 18.63 16.66
C ARG A 281 12.94 18.75 15.13
N TYR A 282 12.07 18.01 14.48
CA TYR A 282 11.94 17.99 13.02
C TYR A 282 11.23 19.23 12.51
N TYR A 283 10.04 19.53 13.03
CA TYR A 283 9.20 20.66 12.59
C TYR A 283 9.48 21.97 13.36
N GLY A 284 10.20 21.93 14.48
CA GLY A 284 10.27 23.00 15.47
C GLY A 284 9.06 22.98 16.41
N GLU A 285 9.21 23.44 17.65
CA GLU A 285 8.14 23.43 18.68
C GLU A 285 6.85 24.14 18.24
N THR A 286 6.98 25.12 17.34
CA THR A 286 5.84 25.89 16.79
C THR A 286 5.66 25.69 15.28
N GLY A 287 6.27 24.64 14.70
CA GLY A 287 6.31 24.47 13.25
C GLY A 287 7.23 25.49 12.52
N SER A 288 8.13 26.13 13.26
CA SER A 288 9.03 27.19 12.74
C SER A 288 9.93 26.73 11.58
N ASN A 289 10.19 25.42 11.50
CA ASN A 289 11.03 24.82 10.45
C ASN A 289 10.21 24.27 9.26
N SER A 290 8.92 24.57 9.18
CA SER A 290 8.04 24.04 8.12
C SER A 290 8.41 24.49 6.71
N SER A 291 9.10 25.62 6.58
CA SER A 291 9.61 26.14 5.29
C SER A 291 10.92 25.50 4.82
N GLU A 292 11.59 24.74 5.68
CA GLU A 292 12.82 24.03 5.36
C GLU A 292 12.51 22.74 4.58
N GLU A 293 13.38 22.38 3.65
CA GLU A 293 13.21 21.16 2.84
C GLU A 293 13.27 19.89 3.72
N PRO A 294 12.50 18.84 3.42
CA PRO A 294 12.46 17.60 4.19
C PRO A 294 13.82 16.95 4.42
N ILE A 295 14.70 17.00 3.43
CA ILE A 295 16.09 16.49 3.53
C ILE A 295 16.85 17.22 4.63
N ALA A 296 16.79 18.56 4.65
CA ALA A 296 17.50 19.36 5.64
C ALA A 296 16.95 19.12 7.06
N ARG A 297 15.61 19.04 7.21
CA ARG A 297 14.98 18.70 8.49
C ARG A 297 15.39 17.31 8.98
N GLY A 298 15.39 16.32 8.09
CA GLY A 298 15.81 14.96 8.40
C GLY A 298 17.27 14.91 8.86
N THR A 299 18.16 15.48 8.08
CA THR A 299 19.61 15.57 8.41
C THR A 299 19.85 16.22 9.76
N ARG A 300 19.19 17.35 10.04
CA ARG A 300 19.29 18.04 11.34
C ARG A 300 18.80 17.14 12.48
N LEU A 301 17.66 16.48 12.32
CA LEU A 301 17.13 15.56 13.33
C LEU A 301 18.13 14.45 13.63
N ILE A 302 18.61 13.75 12.60
CA ILE A 302 19.53 12.62 12.79
C ILE A 302 20.85 13.05 13.43
N ASN A 303 21.35 14.24 13.11
CA ASN A 303 22.54 14.79 13.78
C ASN A 303 22.35 14.95 15.31
N THR A 304 21.13 15.20 15.79
CA THR A 304 20.86 15.26 17.23
C THR A 304 20.91 13.90 17.92
N LEU A 305 20.81 12.79 17.18
CA LEU A 305 20.82 11.42 17.69
C LEU A 305 22.23 10.81 17.77
N GLN A 306 23.23 11.50 17.22
CA GLN A 306 24.63 11.08 17.22
C GLN A 306 25.36 11.42 18.54
N GLN A 307 24.63 11.84 19.59
CA GLN A 307 25.20 12.18 20.88
C GLN A 307 25.70 10.94 21.63
N PRO A 308 26.68 11.06 22.54
CA PRO A 308 27.16 9.95 23.36
C PRO A 308 26.00 9.25 24.10
N GLY A 309 25.91 7.93 23.97
CA GLY A 309 24.81 7.13 24.52
C GLY A 309 23.56 7.03 23.65
N GLY A 310 23.55 7.64 22.44
CA GLY A 310 22.51 7.51 21.43
C GLY A 310 22.63 6.24 20.57
N ILE A 311 22.09 6.34 19.35
CA ILE A 311 22.16 5.25 18.36
C ILE A 311 23.61 5.05 17.91
N SER A 312 24.02 3.78 17.67
CA SER A 312 25.33 3.45 17.12
C SER A 312 25.58 4.18 15.80
N THR A 313 26.81 4.65 15.58
CA THR A 313 27.18 5.41 14.40
C THR A 313 28.28 4.71 13.61
N LEU A 314 28.17 4.76 12.29
CA LEU A 314 29.16 4.31 11.31
C LEU A 314 29.40 5.45 10.31
N TRP A 315 30.57 5.49 9.74
CA TRP A 315 30.95 6.41 8.66
C TRP A 315 31.92 5.73 7.71
N MET A 316 32.08 6.31 6.51
CA MET A 316 33.12 5.87 5.57
C MET A 316 34.48 6.33 6.09
N PRO A 317 35.40 5.43 6.44
CA PRO A 317 36.72 5.84 6.88
C PRO A 317 37.49 6.50 5.72
N MET A 318 38.23 7.56 6.03
CA MET A 318 39.16 8.22 5.13
C MET A 318 40.60 8.02 5.66
N LEU A 319 41.57 8.06 4.78
CA LEU A 319 42.95 7.81 5.18
C LEU A 319 43.46 8.89 6.16
N GLU A 320 42.98 10.12 5.99
CA GLU A 320 43.28 11.28 6.84
C GLU A 320 42.79 11.13 8.26
N ASP A 321 41.74 10.34 8.52
CA ASP A 321 41.20 10.10 9.86
C ASP A 321 42.24 9.42 10.80
N PHE A 322 43.27 8.84 10.26
CA PHE A 322 44.30 8.06 10.98
C PHE A 322 45.65 8.79 11.11
N GLU A 323 45.73 10.05 10.64
CA GLU A 323 46.99 10.80 10.61
C GLU A 323 47.55 11.09 12.03
N ASP A 324 46.65 11.46 12.95
CA ASP A 324 47.02 11.76 14.34
C ASP A 324 47.11 10.50 15.23
N ILE A 325 46.63 9.35 14.75
CA ILE A 325 46.54 8.11 15.54
C ILE A 325 47.66 7.14 15.20
N ALA A 326 48.17 7.20 13.95
CA ALA A 326 49.21 6.30 13.49
C ALA A 326 50.52 6.55 14.26
N THR A 327 51.09 5.46 14.78
CA THR A 327 52.36 5.45 15.55
C THR A 327 53.47 4.81 14.75
N GLY A 328 54.70 5.28 14.92
CA GLY A 328 55.93 4.74 14.30
C GLY A 328 57.09 5.63 14.62
N ASP A 329 58.29 5.07 14.58
CA ASP A 329 59.55 5.79 14.83
C ASP A 329 60.06 6.56 13.62
N THR A 330 59.56 6.19 12.43
CA THR A 330 59.88 6.82 11.13
C THR A 330 58.62 7.25 10.41
N ASP A 331 58.71 8.19 9.46
CA ASP A 331 57.61 8.62 8.62
C ASP A 331 57.04 7.48 7.76
N GLU A 332 57.90 6.56 7.33
CA GLU A 332 57.49 5.35 6.58
C GLU A 332 56.68 4.39 7.46
N GLU A 333 57.07 4.18 8.71
CA GLU A 333 56.35 3.34 9.65
C GLU A 333 54.98 3.95 10.02
N LYS A 334 54.90 5.26 10.21
CA LYS A 334 53.64 5.98 10.44
C LYS A 334 52.70 5.84 9.25
N GLU A 335 53.19 6.00 8.02
CA GLU A 335 52.36 5.86 6.83
C GLU A 335 51.87 4.40 6.64
N GLN A 336 52.72 3.40 6.90
CA GLN A 336 52.30 2.01 6.90
C GLN A 336 51.23 1.71 7.97
N GLU A 337 51.41 2.21 9.17
CA GLU A 337 50.45 2.06 10.27
C GLU A 337 49.12 2.76 9.95
N LYS A 338 49.15 3.95 9.38
CA LYS A 338 48.00 4.67 8.90
C LYS A 338 47.18 3.88 7.86
N HIS A 339 47.88 3.31 6.88
CA HIS A 339 47.24 2.42 5.88
C HIS A 339 46.66 1.16 6.53
N ARG A 340 47.35 0.54 7.50
CA ARG A 340 46.87 -0.62 8.23
C ARG A 340 45.55 -0.31 8.98
N LEU A 341 45.53 0.79 9.72
CA LEU A 341 44.35 1.25 10.48
C LEU A 341 43.19 1.58 9.56
N PHE A 342 43.46 2.21 8.42
CA PHE A 342 42.47 2.50 7.42
C PHE A 342 41.81 1.23 6.85
N GLU A 343 42.64 0.22 6.47
CA GLU A 343 42.10 -1.05 5.96
C GLU A 343 41.32 -1.84 7.03
N GLU A 344 41.75 -1.81 8.29
CA GLU A 344 41.02 -2.38 9.43
C GLU A 344 39.67 -1.69 9.64
N ALA A 345 39.63 -0.37 9.56
CA ALA A 345 38.37 0.39 9.68
C ALA A 345 37.39 0.09 8.54
N LYS A 346 37.88 -0.04 7.30
CA LYS A 346 37.08 -0.48 6.16
C LYS A 346 36.51 -1.89 6.36
N LEU A 347 37.33 -2.80 6.84
CA LEU A 347 36.89 -4.17 7.12
C LEU A 347 35.82 -4.19 8.25
N SER A 348 36.03 -3.41 9.30
CA SER A 348 35.08 -3.25 10.39
C SER A 348 33.75 -2.67 9.91
N LEU A 349 33.78 -1.62 9.08
CA LEU A 349 32.59 -1.06 8.47
C LEU A 349 31.82 -2.11 7.67
N LYS A 350 32.52 -2.85 6.81
CA LYS A 350 31.93 -3.93 6.02
C LYS A 350 31.24 -4.96 6.91
N GLN A 351 31.93 -5.46 7.93
CA GLN A 351 31.39 -6.47 8.86
C GLN A 351 30.14 -5.96 9.61
N ASN A 352 30.16 -4.69 10.05
CA ASN A 352 29.01 -4.09 10.73
C ASN A 352 27.79 -3.95 9.81
N LEU A 353 27.96 -3.60 8.53
CA LEU A 353 26.85 -3.51 7.57
C LEU A 353 26.36 -4.89 7.12
N GLU A 354 27.24 -5.87 7.00
CA GLU A 354 26.90 -7.26 6.67
C GLU A 354 26.18 -7.99 7.81
N ARG A 355 26.26 -7.44 9.04
CA ARG A 355 25.64 -8.00 10.23
C ARG A 355 25.19 -6.91 11.20
N LEU A 356 24.13 -6.22 10.85
CA LEU A 356 23.48 -5.25 11.74
C LEU A 356 22.81 -5.98 12.91
N GLU A 357 23.28 -5.75 14.13
CA GLU A 357 22.74 -6.34 15.36
C GLU A 357 21.84 -5.36 16.13
N ARG A 358 21.78 -4.12 15.71
CA ARG A 358 20.99 -3.03 16.29
C ARG A 358 20.78 -1.92 15.27
N SER A 359 19.84 -1.03 15.55
CA SER A 359 19.66 0.18 14.75
C SER A 359 20.93 1.02 14.76
N THR A 360 21.31 1.51 13.58
CA THR A 360 22.62 2.17 13.37
C THR A 360 22.43 3.37 12.43
N ILE A 361 23.13 4.47 12.72
CA ILE A 361 23.21 5.64 11.83
C ILE A 361 24.50 5.54 11.03
N PHE A 362 24.38 5.63 9.70
CA PHE A 362 25.52 5.87 8.82
C PHE A 362 25.60 7.37 8.52
N ILE A 363 26.73 7.99 8.85
CA ILE A 363 26.97 9.43 8.69
C ILE A 363 27.48 9.70 7.29
N GLY A 364 26.78 10.54 6.53
CA GLY A 364 27.11 10.89 5.15
C GLY A 364 26.52 9.95 4.12
N ASN A 365 27.01 10.03 2.90
CA ASN A 365 26.52 9.25 1.77
C ASN A 365 27.05 7.81 1.82
N LEU A 366 26.15 6.84 1.70
CA LEU A 366 26.49 5.42 1.65
C LEU A 366 26.44 4.91 0.21
N LYS A 367 27.51 4.25 -0.24
CA LYS A 367 27.56 3.64 -1.55
C LYS A 367 27.83 2.14 -1.46
N LEU A 368 26.96 1.34 -2.06
CA LEU A 368 27.16 -0.08 -2.34
C LEU A 368 27.66 -0.20 -3.79
N ASP A 369 28.95 -0.43 -4.00
CA ASP A 369 29.58 -0.47 -5.32
C ASP A 369 29.98 -1.88 -5.78
N GLY A 370 29.79 -2.88 -4.90
CA GLY A 370 30.16 -4.26 -5.17
C GLY A 370 31.65 -4.59 -5.00
N VAL A 371 32.50 -3.59 -4.76
CA VAL A 371 33.94 -3.77 -4.49
C VAL A 371 34.19 -3.78 -2.98
N MET A 372 33.91 -2.66 -2.33
CA MET A 372 34.09 -2.56 -0.89
C MET A 372 32.84 -3.03 -0.13
N LEU A 373 31.69 -2.57 -0.54
CA LEU A 373 30.39 -2.83 0.09
C LEU A 373 29.41 -3.38 -0.97
N ASN A 374 28.88 -4.57 -0.73
CA ASN A 374 27.91 -5.20 -1.62
C ASN A 374 26.66 -5.72 -0.88
N GLN A 375 26.61 -5.63 0.43
CA GLN A 375 25.49 -6.12 1.20
C GLN A 375 25.26 -5.33 2.50
N ILE A 376 23.98 -5.24 2.85
CA ILE A 376 23.47 -4.76 4.14
C ILE A 376 22.53 -5.83 4.65
N ARG A 377 22.78 -6.37 5.84
CA ARG A 377 21.93 -7.43 6.42
C ARG A 377 21.63 -7.17 7.88
N ASP A 378 20.35 -7.20 8.22
CA ASP A 378 19.84 -7.14 9.58
C ASP A 378 19.71 -8.55 10.17
N THR A 379 20.35 -8.81 11.30
CA THR A 379 20.29 -10.09 11.99
C THR A 379 18.88 -10.46 12.45
N SER A 380 18.02 -9.49 12.74
CA SER A 380 16.63 -9.72 13.10
C SER A 380 15.82 -10.35 11.96
N LYS A 381 16.08 -9.92 10.72
CA LYS A 381 15.47 -10.52 9.52
C LYS A 381 16.02 -11.91 9.21
N LEU A 382 17.27 -12.16 9.54
CA LEU A 382 17.92 -13.46 9.34
C LEU A 382 17.41 -14.52 10.32
N ASN A 383 17.13 -14.15 11.58
CA ASN A 383 16.89 -15.09 12.68
C ASN A 383 15.46 -15.04 13.26
N LEU A 384 14.56 -14.21 12.72
CA LEU A 384 13.19 -14.00 13.20
C LEU A 384 13.07 -13.65 14.69
N SER A 385 14.14 -13.18 15.33
CA SER A 385 14.16 -12.86 16.74
C SER A 385 14.25 -11.36 16.98
N THR A 386 13.28 -10.83 17.73
CA THR A 386 13.29 -9.54 18.42
C THR A 386 13.47 -8.28 17.58
N GLY A 387 12.37 -7.66 17.22
CA GLY A 387 12.28 -6.26 16.78
C GLY A 387 13.07 -5.93 15.51
N ALA A 388 12.48 -5.17 14.62
CA ALA A 388 13.17 -4.72 13.40
C ALA A 388 14.25 -3.69 13.76
N HIS A 389 15.45 -3.88 13.26
CA HIS A 389 16.49 -2.86 13.29
C HIS A 389 16.38 -1.96 12.07
N TRP A 390 16.88 -0.73 12.20
CA TRP A 390 16.88 0.26 11.14
C TRP A 390 18.29 0.75 10.86
N LEU A 391 18.68 0.74 9.59
CA LEU A 391 19.83 1.49 9.13
C LEU A 391 19.36 2.90 8.74
N ILE A 392 19.89 3.92 9.37
CA ILE A 392 19.59 5.33 9.06
C ILE A 392 20.77 5.89 8.28
N VAL A 393 20.59 6.16 6.99
CA VAL A 393 21.60 6.82 6.15
C VAL A 393 21.36 8.32 6.23
N ASN A 394 22.25 9.03 6.92
CA ASN A 394 22.18 10.49 7.06
C ASN A 394 22.89 11.18 5.88
N GLY A 395 22.35 10.99 4.70
CA GLY A 395 22.84 11.43 3.40
C GLY A 395 22.13 10.67 2.28
N ASP A 396 22.75 10.58 1.11
CA ASP A 396 22.26 9.81 -0.02
C ASP A 396 22.63 8.32 0.11
N LEU A 397 21.75 7.43 -0.38
CA LEU A 397 22.05 6.03 -0.57
C LEU A 397 22.19 5.72 -2.06
N THR A 398 23.34 5.22 -2.45
CA THR A 398 23.61 4.79 -3.83
C THR A 398 23.91 3.29 -3.87
N ILE A 399 23.13 2.55 -4.65
CA ILE A 399 23.38 1.16 -5.00
C ILE A 399 23.78 1.14 -6.47
N ASP A 400 25.08 0.97 -6.76
CA ASP A 400 25.63 1.03 -8.11
C ASP A 400 26.65 -0.13 -8.27
N SER A 401 26.13 -1.35 -8.27
CA SER A 401 26.95 -2.55 -8.15
C SER A 401 27.05 -3.34 -9.45
N TYR A 402 28.26 -3.70 -9.83
CA TYR A 402 28.53 -4.68 -10.92
C TYR A 402 28.18 -6.11 -10.49
N SER A 403 28.37 -6.45 -9.21
CA SER A 403 27.90 -7.68 -8.60
C SER A 403 26.50 -7.45 -8.01
N THR A 404 25.80 -8.53 -7.63
CA THR A 404 24.49 -8.37 -6.99
C THR A 404 24.67 -7.74 -5.60
N ALA A 405 24.07 -6.55 -5.40
CA ALA A 405 23.94 -5.97 -4.08
C ALA A 405 22.78 -6.63 -3.33
N ILE A 406 23.00 -7.02 -2.08
CA ILE A 406 21.97 -7.64 -1.23
C ILE A 406 21.57 -6.65 -0.13
N VAL A 407 20.31 -6.28 -0.11
CA VAL A 407 19.74 -5.36 0.88
C VAL A 407 18.66 -6.07 1.68
N GLN A 408 19.04 -6.60 2.84
CA GLN A 408 18.21 -7.33 3.78
C GLN A 408 18.13 -6.58 5.11
N SER A 409 17.60 -5.35 5.06
CA SER A 409 17.47 -4.47 6.20
C SER A 409 16.41 -3.41 5.91
N ASN A 410 15.76 -2.89 6.95
CA ASN A 410 14.94 -1.71 6.83
C ASN A 410 15.82 -0.46 6.87
N ILE A 411 15.55 0.52 5.99
CA ILE A 411 16.43 1.66 5.76
C ILE A 411 15.65 2.98 5.80
N LEU A 412 16.19 3.96 6.52
CA LEU A 412 15.76 5.36 6.47
C LEU A 412 16.84 6.17 5.75
N VAL A 413 16.48 6.92 4.72
CA VAL A 413 17.40 7.76 3.95
C VAL A 413 16.96 9.21 4.09
N THR A 414 17.82 10.06 4.64
CA THR A 414 17.51 11.50 4.74
C THR A 414 17.68 12.23 3.40
N GLY A 415 18.57 11.75 2.53
CA GLY A 415 18.84 12.25 1.19
C GLY A 415 18.06 11.54 0.10
N ASN A 416 18.72 11.31 -1.04
CA ASN A 416 18.17 10.65 -2.22
C ASN A 416 18.56 9.18 -2.27
N LEU A 417 17.79 8.39 -3.02
CA LEU A 417 18.09 7.00 -3.32
C LEU A 417 18.37 6.83 -4.81
N TYR A 418 19.52 6.22 -5.12
CA TYR A 418 19.93 5.87 -6.48
C TYR A 418 20.18 4.38 -6.57
N ILE A 419 19.52 3.69 -7.52
CA ILE A 419 19.70 2.25 -7.75
C ILE A 419 20.12 2.02 -9.20
N ARG A 420 21.29 1.39 -9.37
CA ARG A 420 21.87 0.95 -10.63
C ARG A 420 22.44 -0.47 -10.49
N GLY A 421 22.67 -1.14 -11.63
CA GLY A 421 23.23 -2.49 -11.62
C GLY A 421 22.27 -3.53 -11.06
N LYS A 422 22.76 -4.53 -10.35
CA LYS A 422 21.95 -5.63 -9.83
C LYS A 422 21.72 -5.47 -8.33
N ALA A 423 20.46 -5.58 -7.89
CA ALA A 423 20.11 -5.51 -6.48
C ALA A 423 18.97 -6.48 -6.13
N GLU A 424 19.12 -7.13 -4.97
CA GLU A 424 18.11 -8.02 -4.39
C GLU A 424 17.67 -7.47 -3.02
N PHE A 425 16.36 -7.48 -2.79
CA PHE A 425 15.77 -6.81 -1.64
C PHE A 425 14.96 -7.75 -0.74
N ASP A 426 15.07 -7.52 0.56
CA ASP A 426 14.14 -7.84 1.64
C ASP A 426 14.13 -6.62 2.54
N SER A 427 13.39 -5.58 2.17
CA SER A 427 13.59 -4.25 2.74
C SER A 427 12.33 -3.39 2.69
N THR A 428 12.16 -2.59 3.74
CA THR A 428 11.34 -1.39 3.68
C THR A 428 12.24 -0.16 3.73
N MET A 429 12.05 0.76 2.79
CA MET A 429 12.84 1.98 2.67
C MET A 429 11.96 3.22 2.74
N PHE A 430 12.32 4.18 3.60
CA PHE A 430 11.77 5.53 3.61
C PHE A 430 12.82 6.52 3.13
N VAL A 431 12.48 7.34 2.15
CA VAL A 431 13.39 8.29 1.50
C VAL A 431 12.78 9.69 1.57
N LEU A 432 13.47 10.65 2.20
CA LEU A 432 12.99 12.03 2.26
C LEU A 432 13.28 12.82 0.97
N GLY A 433 14.25 12.37 0.17
CA GLY A 433 14.56 12.92 -1.16
C GLY A 433 13.81 12.20 -2.28
N LYS A 434 14.38 12.24 -3.48
CA LYS A 434 13.89 11.53 -4.66
C LYS A 434 14.48 10.13 -4.76
N THR A 435 13.86 9.29 -5.60
CA THR A 435 14.34 7.95 -5.92
C THR A 435 14.51 7.78 -7.42
N ASP A 436 15.71 7.41 -7.86
CA ASP A 436 16.02 7.10 -9.25
C ASP A 436 16.47 5.63 -9.36
N ILE A 437 15.70 4.80 -10.07
CA ILE A 437 16.01 3.42 -10.41
C ILE A 437 16.30 3.38 -11.91
N VAL A 438 17.58 3.34 -12.29
CA VAL A 438 18.00 3.54 -13.66
C VAL A 438 19.13 2.57 -14.00
N ASP A 439 19.09 1.95 -15.19
CA ASP A 439 20.07 0.94 -15.61
C ASP A 439 20.21 -0.23 -14.61
N ALA A 440 19.08 -0.72 -14.09
CA ALA A 440 19.05 -1.65 -12.99
C ALA A 440 18.41 -3.00 -13.36
N THR A 441 18.80 -4.05 -12.64
CA THR A 441 18.06 -5.30 -12.49
C THR A 441 17.72 -5.44 -11.01
N ILE A 442 16.44 -5.37 -10.67
CA ILE A 442 15.96 -5.40 -9.29
C ILE A 442 15.05 -6.61 -9.08
N SER A 443 15.24 -7.30 -7.96
CA SER A 443 14.43 -8.47 -7.58
C SER A 443 14.34 -8.60 -6.07
N GLY A 444 13.42 -9.44 -5.59
CA GLY A 444 13.40 -9.86 -4.19
C GLY A 444 14.47 -10.93 -3.93
N ILE A 445 14.95 -11.03 -2.70
CA ILE A 445 15.87 -12.10 -2.27
C ILE A 445 15.14 -13.44 -2.40
N PRO A 446 15.70 -14.44 -3.11
CA PRO A 446 15.09 -15.75 -3.25
C PRO A 446 14.86 -16.44 -1.90
N THR A 447 13.70 -17.10 -1.73
CA THR A 447 13.39 -17.92 -0.56
C THR A 447 13.53 -19.40 -0.87
N ALA A 448 13.65 -20.24 0.16
CA ALA A 448 13.63 -21.68 0.01
C ALA A 448 12.27 -22.11 -0.57
N GLY A 449 12.23 -22.40 -1.88
CA GLY A 449 11.01 -22.62 -2.67
C GLY A 449 10.99 -21.72 -3.91
N SER A 450 9.85 -21.56 -4.54
CA SER A 450 9.71 -20.71 -5.74
C SER A 450 9.39 -19.24 -5.43
N GLY A 451 9.42 -18.82 -4.16
CA GLY A 451 9.10 -17.47 -3.72
C GLY A 451 10.30 -16.53 -3.70
N SER A 452 10.03 -15.25 -3.55
CA SER A 452 11.01 -14.21 -3.30
C SER A 452 10.53 -13.27 -2.20
N LYS A 453 11.48 -12.62 -1.51
CA LYS A 453 11.22 -11.52 -0.60
C LYS A 453 10.82 -10.26 -1.38
N GLU A 454 10.47 -9.20 -0.69
CA GLU A 454 9.88 -8.01 -1.29
C GLU A 454 10.61 -6.72 -0.92
N LEU A 455 10.29 -5.67 -1.70
CA LEU A 455 10.68 -4.29 -1.46
C LEU A 455 9.43 -3.42 -1.21
N VAL A 456 9.38 -2.72 -0.08
CA VAL A 456 8.47 -1.59 0.12
C VAL A 456 9.29 -0.31 0.10
N LEU A 457 8.99 0.59 -0.84
CA LEU A 457 9.72 1.84 -1.02
C LEU A 457 8.78 3.03 -0.96
N ILE A 458 9.03 3.91 0.00
CA ILE A 458 8.21 5.07 0.30
C ILE A 458 9.08 6.31 0.20
N SER A 459 8.83 7.14 -0.80
CA SER A 459 9.61 8.35 -1.11
C SER A 459 8.78 9.61 -0.90
N LYS A 460 9.37 10.61 -0.29
CA LYS A 460 8.79 11.96 -0.22
C LYS A 460 8.89 12.67 -1.57
N GLY A 461 10.03 12.55 -2.23
CA GLY A 461 10.30 13.09 -3.55
C GLY A 461 9.84 12.19 -4.68
N ALA A 462 9.99 12.65 -5.91
CA ALA A 462 9.60 11.94 -7.12
C ALA A 462 10.33 10.59 -7.28
N ILE A 463 9.65 9.63 -7.93
CA ILE A 463 10.23 8.34 -8.30
C ILE A 463 10.33 8.25 -9.82
N LEU A 464 11.54 7.94 -10.30
CA LEU A 464 11.83 7.61 -11.70
C LEU A 464 12.27 6.15 -11.80
N ILE A 465 11.58 5.36 -12.64
CA ILE A 465 12.00 4.00 -12.99
C ILE A 465 12.23 3.94 -14.50
N ASN A 466 13.49 3.78 -14.90
CA ASN A 466 13.89 3.78 -16.30
C ASN A 466 15.00 2.77 -16.58
N ARG A 467 15.06 2.25 -17.80
CA ARG A 467 16.08 1.29 -18.27
C ARG A 467 16.29 0.09 -17.32
N VAL A 468 15.20 -0.41 -16.76
CA VAL A 468 15.21 -1.65 -15.97
C VAL A 468 15.24 -2.82 -16.94
N GLU A 469 16.22 -3.72 -16.77
CA GLU A 469 16.41 -4.87 -17.65
C GLU A 469 16.41 -4.51 -19.15
N GLU A 470 17.14 -3.46 -19.48
CA GLU A 470 17.20 -2.90 -20.83
C GLU A 470 17.54 -3.95 -21.88
N PHE A 471 16.80 -3.95 -23.00
CA PHE A 471 16.89 -4.90 -24.12
C PHE A 471 16.63 -6.37 -23.79
N LYS A 472 16.29 -6.74 -22.56
CA LYS A 472 15.79 -8.09 -22.28
C LYS A 472 14.36 -8.28 -22.82
N ASN A 473 13.98 -9.54 -23.05
CA ASN A 473 12.65 -9.92 -23.52
C ASN A 473 11.84 -10.67 -22.45
N GLU A 474 12.47 -10.97 -21.30
CA GLU A 474 11.84 -11.59 -20.15
C GLU A 474 12.18 -10.74 -18.92
N ALA A 475 11.16 -10.35 -18.16
CA ALA A 475 11.32 -9.56 -16.96
C ALA A 475 11.65 -10.46 -15.75
N THR A 476 12.54 -10.00 -14.89
CA THR A 476 12.61 -10.52 -13.53
C THR A 476 11.38 -9.99 -12.75
N ARG A 477 10.67 -10.90 -12.08
CA ARG A 477 9.51 -10.56 -11.28
C ARG A 477 9.96 -9.87 -9.98
N LEU A 478 9.46 -8.66 -9.74
CA LEU A 478 9.71 -7.91 -8.52
C LEU A 478 8.45 -7.88 -7.66
N ARG A 479 8.52 -8.48 -6.47
CA ARG A 479 7.51 -8.26 -5.43
C ARG A 479 7.83 -6.94 -4.74
N ALA A 480 7.02 -5.91 -5.01
CA ALA A 480 7.26 -4.62 -4.40
C ALA A 480 6.02 -3.75 -4.34
N PHE A 481 6.08 -2.79 -3.43
CA PHE A 481 5.18 -1.65 -3.41
C PHE A 481 5.97 -0.35 -3.40
N PHE A 482 5.55 0.58 -4.26
CA PHE A 482 6.13 1.91 -4.36
C PHE A 482 5.10 2.99 -4.00
N TYR A 483 5.52 3.94 -3.19
CA TYR A 483 4.73 5.12 -2.86
C TYR A 483 5.57 6.38 -2.99
N THR A 484 4.97 7.47 -3.53
CA THR A 484 5.58 8.78 -3.48
C THR A 484 4.56 9.88 -3.15
N ASP A 485 4.99 10.86 -2.33
CA ASP A 485 4.24 12.10 -2.09
C ASP A 485 4.29 13.08 -3.29
N SER A 486 5.04 12.74 -4.32
CA SER A 486 5.27 13.55 -5.52
C SER A 486 4.76 12.85 -6.77
N THR A 487 5.38 13.10 -7.91
CA THR A 487 5.11 12.45 -9.18
C THR A 487 5.93 11.18 -9.36
N ALA A 488 5.42 10.24 -10.17
CA ALA A 488 6.17 9.08 -10.59
C ALA A 488 6.14 8.89 -12.10
N GLU A 489 7.27 8.48 -12.65
CA GLU A 489 7.42 8.22 -14.07
C GLU A 489 8.12 6.87 -14.28
N LEU A 490 7.44 5.97 -15.03
CA LEU A 490 7.87 4.61 -15.25
C LEU A 490 7.93 4.30 -16.76
N TYR A 491 9.03 3.67 -17.18
CA TYR A 491 9.29 3.38 -18.58
C TYR A 491 9.43 1.87 -18.85
N GLY A 492 8.55 1.37 -19.72
CA GLY A 492 8.59 0.02 -20.30
C GLY A 492 8.75 0.08 -21.83
N VAL A 493 9.57 0.99 -22.36
CA VAL A 493 9.83 1.13 -23.81
C VAL A 493 11.07 0.35 -24.21
N GLY A 494 12.27 0.75 -23.83
CA GLY A 494 13.48 -0.06 -23.96
C GLY A 494 13.67 -1.04 -22.78
N SER A 495 13.00 -0.77 -21.67
CA SER A 495 12.95 -1.57 -20.46
C SER A 495 11.94 -2.71 -20.56
N ILE A 496 12.07 -3.70 -19.67
CA ILE A 496 10.98 -4.63 -19.36
C ILE A 496 10.82 -4.67 -17.84
N PHE A 497 9.59 -4.54 -17.35
CA PHE A 497 9.32 -4.42 -15.93
C PHE A 497 8.08 -5.25 -15.54
N SER A 498 8.23 -6.13 -14.58
CA SER A 498 7.13 -6.94 -14.03
C SER A 498 7.04 -6.73 -12.52
N LEU A 499 6.00 -6.03 -12.10
CA LEU A 499 5.71 -5.73 -10.70
C LEU A 499 4.61 -6.63 -10.17
N ASP A 500 4.90 -7.31 -9.07
CA ASP A 500 3.95 -8.10 -8.28
C ASP A 500 3.69 -7.35 -6.98
N GLY A 501 2.67 -6.51 -6.96
CA GLY A 501 2.40 -5.57 -5.87
C GLY A 501 1.62 -4.35 -6.33
N GLY A 502 2.16 -3.15 -6.15
CA GLY A 502 1.48 -1.93 -6.55
C GLY A 502 2.35 -0.69 -6.60
N PHE A 503 1.81 0.36 -7.22
CA PHE A 503 2.44 1.67 -7.29
C PHE A 503 1.44 2.79 -7.04
N PHE A 504 1.76 3.70 -6.12
CA PHE A 504 0.94 4.86 -5.84
C PHE A 504 1.75 6.16 -5.85
N ALA A 505 1.22 7.19 -6.52
CA ALA A 505 1.76 8.54 -6.49
C ALA A 505 0.70 9.52 -5.97
N LYS A 506 1.07 10.38 -5.03
CA LYS A 506 0.17 11.46 -4.60
C LYS A 506 0.02 12.54 -5.67
N GLY A 507 1.10 12.82 -6.42
CA GLY A 507 1.06 13.59 -7.65
C GLY A 507 0.66 12.74 -8.85
N ASP A 508 1.04 13.16 -10.06
CA ASP A 508 0.74 12.42 -11.28
C ASP A 508 1.54 11.11 -11.37
N LEU A 509 0.92 10.08 -11.93
CA LEU A 509 1.55 8.81 -12.25
C LEU A 509 1.60 8.64 -13.76
N ILE A 510 2.81 8.57 -14.33
CA ILE A 510 3.04 8.49 -15.76
C ILE A 510 3.68 7.14 -16.10
N ILE A 511 3.01 6.34 -16.90
CA ILE A 511 3.52 5.04 -17.36
C ILE A 511 3.63 5.08 -18.87
N ASN A 512 4.82 4.79 -19.38
CA ASN A 512 5.12 4.72 -20.80
C ASN A 512 5.58 3.31 -21.15
N ALA A 513 4.78 2.56 -21.91
CA ALA A 513 5.10 1.18 -22.23
C ALA A 513 4.71 0.80 -23.67
N VAL A 514 5.38 -0.21 -24.20
CA VAL A 514 5.07 -0.79 -25.50
C VAL A 514 4.85 -2.31 -25.37
N VAL A 515 4.32 -2.92 -26.42
CA VAL A 515 4.31 -4.39 -26.58
C VAL A 515 5.40 -4.81 -27.56
N GLY A 516 5.79 -6.08 -27.46
CA GLY A 516 6.71 -6.72 -28.39
C GLY A 516 8.15 -6.81 -27.89
N LYS A 517 9.01 -7.35 -28.73
CA LYS A 517 10.44 -7.51 -28.45
C LYS A 517 11.19 -6.26 -28.84
N VAL A 518 12.21 -5.92 -28.08
CA VAL A 518 13.11 -4.79 -28.36
C VAL A 518 14.48 -5.32 -28.70
N LYS A 519 15.05 -4.83 -29.79
CA LYS A 519 16.42 -5.15 -30.20
C LYS A 519 17.23 -3.87 -30.25
N LYS A 520 18.48 -3.96 -29.82
CA LYS A 520 19.48 -2.94 -30.02
C LYS A 520 19.96 -3.02 -31.48
N GLU A 521 19.90 -1.93 -32.24
CA GLU A 521 20.50 -1.88 -33.56
C GLU A 521 22.04 -1.95 -33.47
N THR A 522 22.62 -2.93 -34.17
CA THR A 522 24.07 -3.07 -34.30
C THR A 522 24.60 -2.15 -35.39
N GLY A 523 25.55 -1.29 -35.07
CA GLY A 523 26.29 -0.49 -36.06
C GLY A 523 25.98 1.01 -36.11
N SER A 524 25.10 1.52 -35.30
CA SER A 524 24.82 2.95 -35.15
C SER A 524 25.47 3.49 -33.89
N ALA A 525 26.19 4.61 -33.98
CA ALA A 525 26.68 5.36 -32.80
C ALA A 525 25.51 5.91 -31.97
N ASN A 526 24.33 5.96 -32.54
CA ASN A 526 23.07 6.28 -31.88
C ASN A 526 22.36 4.97 -31.56
N PHE A 527 22.07 4.70 -30.29
CA PHE A 527 21.30 3.54 -29.87
C PHE A 527 19.86 3.67 -30.37
N ASN A 528 19.61 3.28 -31.60
CA ASN A 528 18.25 3.03 -32.06
C ASN A 528 17.86 1.63 -31.60
N PHE A 529 16.63 1.46 -31.17
CA PHE A 529 16.08 0.15 -30.87
C PHE A 529 14.82 -0.08 -31.73
N ASP A 530 14.75 -1.28 -32.28
CA ASP A 530 13.61 -1.73 -33.04
C ASP A 530 12.63 -2.45 -32.12
N ILE A 531 11.38 -2.01 -32.12
CA ILE A 531 10.30 -2.65 -31.38
C ILE A 531 9.56 -3.57 -32.33
N GLN A 532 9.71 -4.87 -32.13
CA GLN A 532 8.99 -5.88 -32.89
C GLN A 532 7.58 -6.05 -32.32
N THR A 533 6.59 -5.44 -32.95
CA THR A 533 5.19 -5.43 -32.51
C THR A 533 4.40 -6.68 -32.88
N GLU A 534 4.99 -7.62 -33.61
CA GLU A 534 4.33 -8.85 -34.05
C GLU A 534 4.00 -9.83 -32.92
N VAL A 535 4.59 -9.63 -31.74
CA VAL A 535 4.34 -10.43 -30.55
C VAL A 535 3.68 -9.54 -29.50
N GLU A 536 2.45 -9.84 -29.12
CA GLU A 536 1.73 -9.14 -28.05
C GLU A 536 2.30 -9.48 -26.65
N SER A 537 3.57 -9.16 -26.41
CA SER A 537 4.22 -9.31 -25.11
C SER A 537 4.32 -7.93 -24.47
N PRO A 538 3.56 -7.64 -23.41
CA PRO A 538 3.66 -6.37 -22.71
C PRO A 538 5.04 -6.24 -22.05
N ARG A 539 5.63 -5.05 -22.16
CA ARG A 539 6.92 -4.74 -21.54
C ARG A 539 6.80 -4.05 -20.18
N PHE A 540 5.59 -3.76 -19.77
CA PHE A 540 5.27 -3.26 -18.44
C PHE A 540 4.04 -4.01 -17.94
N ILE A 541 4.22 -4.78 -16.86
CA ILE A 541 3.18 -5.60 -16.24
C ILE A 541 3.11 -5.23 -14.77
N VAL A 542 1.91 -5.00 -14.27
CA VAL A 542 1.64 -4.88 -12.85
C VAL A 542 0.57 -5.88 -12.45
N ASN A 543 0.89 -6.76 -11.51
CA ASN A 543 -0.06 -7.69 -10.89
C ASN A 543 -0.31 -7.21 -9.46
N TYR A 544 -1.55 -6.94 -9.12
CA TYR A 544 -1.91 -6.62 -7.73
C TYR A 544 -1.58 -7.79 -6.80
N ASN A 545 -0.88 -7.50 -5.71
CA ASN A 545 -0.56 -8.48 -4.67
C ASN A 545 -0.56 -7.83 -3.29
N GLU A 546 -1.60 -8.09 -2.51
CA GLU A 546 -1.73 -7.54 -1.16
C GLU A 546 -0.75 -8.16 -0.15
N GLN A 547 -0.24 -9.38 -0.39
CA GLN A 547 0.67 -10.08 0.53
C GLN A 547 1.99 -9.34 0.75
N VAL A 548 2.40 -8.48 -0.18
CA VAL A 548 3.61 -7.65 -0.03
C VAL A 548 3.54 -6.80 1.24
N PHE A 549 2.33 -6.42 1.67
CA PHE A 549 2.15 -5.62 2.89
C PHE A 549 2.10 -6.45 4.15
N GLU A 550 1.50 -7.62 4.09
CA GLU A 550 1.42 -8.52 5.24
C GLU A 550 2.83 -8.99 5.65
N ASP A 551 3.70 -9.23 4.67
CA ASP A 551 5.07 -9.70 4.89
C ASP A 551 6.01 -8.59 5.39
N GLN A 552 5.76 -7.31 5.05
CA GLN A 552 6.56 -6.13 5.44
C GLN A 552 5.84 -5.20 6.44
N ASN A 553 4.90 -5.71 7.22
CA ASN A 553 4.02 -4.89 8.07
C ASN A 553 4.77 -3.98 9.06
N VAL A 554 5.94 -4.38 9.55
CA VAL A 554 6.80 -3.58 10.45
C VAL A 554 7.26 -2.28 9.80
N GLY A 555 7.43 -2.28 8.48
CA GLY A 555 7.89 -1.14 7.69
C GLY A 555 6.78 -0.27 7.14
N LEU A 556 5.49 -0.58 7.34
CA LEU A 556 4.41 0.14 6.70
C LEU A 556 4.30 1.60 7.17
N PRO A 557 3.85 2.50 6.26
CA PRO A 557 3.68 3.89 6.59
C PRO A 557 2.54 4.09 7.58
N ARG A 558 2.65 5.14 8.38
CA ARG A 558 1.59 5.55 9.29
C ARG A 558 0.42 6.13 8.54
N VAL A 559 -0.77 5.79 8.98
CA VAL A 559 -2.04 6.38 8.51
C VAL A 559 -2.65 7.26 9.58
N ASN A 560 -3.36 8.29 9.14
CA ASN A 560 -4.06 9.23 10.03
C ASN A 560 -5.53 8.83 10.26
N GLN A 561 -5.99 7.73 9.67
CA GLN A 561 -7.36 7.22 9.76
C GLN A 561 -7.35 5.70 9.70
N ILE A 562 -8.36 5.09 10.33
CA ILE A 562 -8.61 3.65 10.22
C ILE A 562 -9.50 3.39 9.01
N ASN A 563 -9.12 2.39 8.23
CA ASN A 563 -9.96 1.90 7.16
C ASN A 563 -10.85 0.78 7.70
N ILE A 564 -12.16 0.90 7.45
CA ILE A 564 -13.16 -0.08 7.87
C ILE A 564 -13.89 -0.57 6.64
N ASN A 565 -13.60 -1.80 6.26
CA ASN A 565 -14.26 -2.49 5.17
C ASN A 565 -15.34 -3.42 5.72
N VAL A 566 -16.58 -3.13 5.39
CA VAL A 566 -17.74 -3.87 5.83
C VAL A 566 -18.06 -4.96 4.79
N GLY A 567 -18.00 -6.22 5.21
CA GLY A 567 -18.34 -7.37 4.38
C GLY A 567 -19.85 -7.54 4.19
N PRO A 568 -20.29 -8.54 3.43
CA PRO A 568 -21.71 -8.83 3.27
C PRO A 568 -22.36 -9.26 4.58
N ILE A 569 -23.64 -8.93 4.74
CA ILE A 569 -24.47 -9.42 5.85
C ILE A 569 -24.90 -10.85 5.54
N GLU A 570 -24.75 -11.71 6.52
CA GLU A 570 -25.15 -13.11 6.45
C GLU A 570 -26.30 -13.40 7.44
N LEU A 571 -27.38 -14.00 6.93
CA LEU A 571 -28.47 -14.52 7.77
C LEU A 571 -28.04 -15.87 8.31
N LEU A 572 -27.95 -15.98 9.63
CA LEU A 572 -27.72 -17.26 10.27
C LEU A 572 -29.03 -18.03 10.37
N SER A 573 -29.07 -19.26 9.87
CA SER A 573 -30.21 -20.15 10.09
C SER A 573 -30.32 -20.39 11.60
N THR A 574 -31.44 -20.00 12.19
CA THR A 574 -31.80 -20.47 13.52
C THR A 574 -31.94 -21.99 13.43
N GLY A 575 -30.93 -22.74 13.90
CA GLY A 575 -31.04 -24.18 14.02
C GLY A 575 -32.27 -24.48 14.84
N ASN A 576 -33.14 -25.35 14.31
CA ASN A 576 -34.26 -25.90 15.03
C ASN A 576 -33.78 -26.75 16.21
#